data_fd85498accf78845a4a088801dc22a6d
#
_entry.id   fd85498accf78845a4a088801dc22a6d
#
_cell.length_a   1.000
_cell.length_b   1.000
_cell.length_c   1.000
_cell.angle_alpha   90.00
_cell.angle_beta   90.00
_cell.angle_gamma   90.00
#
_symmetry.space_group_name_H-M   'P 1'
#
loop_
_entity.id
_entity.type
_entity.pdbx_description
1 polymer ?
#
loop_
_entity_poly.entity_id
_entity_poly.type
_entity_poly.pdbx_seq_one_letter_code
_entity_poly.pdbx_strand_id
1 'polypeptide(L)'
;MQQKAFYNSTKFFKIALISLIVARLILNALIPVMDQTEARYAEIARLMAETGNWITPQIDYSIPFWAKPPLSTWLSALSIKVFGVNEFAVRFPAFAISMLLLLLLKPFARRANLPLVVPAFILFTLPEFLLHVGVVSTDMTLLLSITLMMVSFWETMNDGKRYWSYLFFVAIGLGFLAKGPIILLLTGPPLFAWTVWFKSFRKLFTAFPWIVGILIVIAVALPWYYLAEQATPGFLEYFFVGEHYKRFFDASWKGDKYGFPKIQPFGIIWVFLFSLALPWILFFANKVATKPKIILKDRWFLFLALWILWTPLFFTSSKSLIHTYILPCSVPLALFVATFWDQIKHKKAYVVSALVVPVLSVVIIMLYFVPGVFENNTNTDKYILKDYNGEKLFYLGEKTYSSQFYSRGHVKTIAVEKLDSLKKADRNFLLLVRKRNMEAVQDAPDLIKLDESRKSVLFKIK
;
A
#
# COMPACT_ATOMS: atom_id res chain seq x y z
N MET A 1 4.58 -36.96 -28.24
CA MET A 1 4.54 -36.07 -27.07
C MET A 1 3.39 -35.08 -27.24
N GLN A 2 2.30 -35.23 -26.50
CA GLN A 2 1.23 -34.22 -26.50
C GLN A 2 1.80 -32.94 -25.92
N GLN A 3 1.83 -31.87 -26.70
CA GLN A 3 2.19 -30.55 -26.19
C GLN A 3 1.26 -30.19 -25.03
N LYS A 4 1.80 -30.14 -23.81
CA LYS A 4 1.03 -29.69 -22.64
C LYS A 4 0.48 -28.31 -22.96
N ALA A 5 -0.85 -28.12 -22.88
CA ALA A 5 -1.49 -26.85 -23.10
C ALA A 5 -0.81 -25.74 -22.26
N PHE A 6 -0.64 -24.53 -22.81
CA PHE A 6 0.14 -23.44 -22.19
C PHE A 6 -0.28 -23.16 -20.74
N TYR A 7 -1.57 -23.24 -20.44
CA TYR A 7 -2.15 -23.01 -19.10
C TYR A 7 -1.83 -24.12 -18.07
N ASN A 8 -1.05 -25.13 -18.45
CA ASN A 8 -0.46 -26.16 -17.59
C ASN A 8 1.08 -26.15 -17.61
N SER A 9 1.68 -25.22 -18.37
CA SER A 9 3.12 -25.15 -18.56
C SER A 9 3.78 -24.31 -17.48
N THR A 10 4.63 -24.93 -16.65
CA THR A 10 5.46 -24.21 -15.68
C THR A 10 6.37 -23.17 -16.33
N LYS A 11 6.82 -23.44 -17.57
CA LYS A 11 7.63 -22.49 -18.36
C LYS A 11 6.84 -21.25 -18.71
N PHE A 12 5.59 -21.40 -19.13
CA PHE A 12 4.68 -20.28 -19.39
C PHE A 12 4.50 -19.39 -18.16
N PHE A 13 4.19 -20.00 -16.99
CA PHE A 13 3.97 -19.22 -15.76
C PHE A 13 5.26 -18.51 -15.29
N LYS A 14 6.44 -19.12 -15.47
CA LYS A 14 7.72 -18.47 -15.17
C LYS A 14 7.92 -17.23 -16.06
N ILE A 15 7.72 -17.37 -17.36
CA ILE A 15 7.86 -16.25 -18.30
C ILE A 15 6.87 -15.14 -17.97
N ALA A 16 5.58 -15.47 -17.80
CA ALA A 16 4.54 -14.49 -17.48
C ALA A 16 4.83 -13.76 -16.15
N LEU A 17 5.25 -14.49 -15.11
CA LEU A 17 5.59 -13.89 -13.82
C LEU A 17 6.82 -12.97 -13.93
N ILE A 18 7.88 -13.40 -14.60
CA ILE A 18 9.08 -12.57 -14.80
C ILE A 18 8.73 -11.31 -15.59
N SER A 19 7.94 -11.45 -16.66
CA SER A 19 7.47 -10.30 -17.46
C SER A 19 6.68 -9.31 -16.62
N LEU A 20 5.79 -9.79 -15.74
CA LEU A 20 5.04 -8.95 -14.81
C LEU A 20 5.95 -8.21 -13.82
N ILE A 21 6.91 -8.92 -13.22
CA ILE A 21 7.87 -8.35 -12.27
C ILE A 21 8.70 -7.26 -12.96
N VAL A 22 9.21 -7.54 -14.16
CA VAL A 22 9.99 -6.57 -14.94
C VAL A 22 9.14 -5.37 -15.36
N ALA A 23 7.95 -5.60 -15.90
CA ALA A 23 7.04 -4.54 -16.28
C ALA A 23 6.71 -3.64 -15.08
N ARG A 24 6.44 -4.22 -13.90
CA ARG A 24 6.16 -3.46 -12.68
C ARG A 24 7.38 -2.65 -12.23
N LEU A 25 8.57 -3.21 -12.30
CA LEU A 25 9.80 -2.50 -11.97
C LEU A 25 10.01 -1.27 -12.88
N ILE A 26 9.77 -1.42 -14.18
CA ILE A 26 9.80 -0.32 -15.16
C ILE A 26 8.75 0.74 -14.79
N LEU A 27 7.51 0.34 -14.54
CA LEU A 27 6.42 1.26 -14.17
C LEU A 27 6.72 2.02 -12.87
N ASN A 28 7.42 1.40 -11.92
CA ASN A 28 7.80 2.06 -10.67
C ASN A 28 8.77 3.24 -10.90
N ALA A 29 9.57 3.19 -11.96
CA ALA A 29 10.48 4.26 -12.35
C ALA A 29 9.81 5.32 -13.26
N LEU A 30 8.89 4.90 -14.13
CA LEU A 30 8.31 5.78 -15.15
C LEU A 30 7.13 6.62 -14.63
N ILE A 31 6.19 5.97 -13.91
CA ILE A 31 4.96 6.64 -13.49
C ILE A 31 5.29 7.73 -12.45
N PRO A 32 4.84 8.98 -12.63
CA PRO A 32 5.07 10.04 -11.67
C PRO A 32 4.41 9.73 -10.32
N VAL A 33 4.96 10.28 -9.24
CA VAL A 33 4.32 10.26 -7.93
C VAL A 33 3.10 11.18 -7.99
N MET A 34 1.92 10.65 -7.63
CA MET A 34 0.65 11.34 -7.81
C MET A 34 0.02 11.78 -6.48
N ASP A 35 -0.59 12.95 -6.50
CA ASP A 35 -1.40 13.45 -5.38
C ASP A 35 -2.73 12.65 -5.25
N GLN A 36 -3.29 12.57 -4.05
CA GLN A 36 -2.80 13.18 -2.83
C GLN A 36 -2.01 12.17 -1.97
N THR A 37 -2.41 10.90 -1.96
CA THR A 37 -1.96 9.94 -0.94
C THR A 37 -0.52 9.48 -1.20
N GLU A 38 -0.20 9.07 -2.44
CA GLU A 38 1.13 8.57 -2.77
C GLU A 38 2.19 9.66 -2.62
N ALA A 39 1.95 10.85 -3.22
CA ALA A 39 2.87 11.98 -3.12
C ALA A 39 3.11 12.42 -1.67
N ARG A 40 2.07 12.36 -0.82
CA ARG A 40 2.20 12.65 0.60
C ARG A 40 3.19 11.72 1.30
N TYR A 41 3.05 10.40 1.11
CA TYR A 41 3.98 9.45 1.73
C TYR A 41 5.38 9.53 1.13
N ALA A 42 5.51 9.82 -0.16
CA ALA A 42 6.79 10.04 -0.81
C ALA A 42 7.49 11.29 -0.25
N GLU A 43 6.75 12.38 -0.05
CA GLU A 43 7.28 13.61 0.54
C GLU A 43 7.66 13.42 2.01
N ILE A 44 6.84 12.73 2.82
CA ILE A 44 7.19 12.41 4.21
C ILE A 44 8.50 11.61 4.26
N ALA A 45 8.69 10.65 3.34
CA ALA A 45 9.93 9.87 3.28
C ALA A 45 11.12 10.72 2.81
N ARG A 46 10.91 11.66 1.87
CA ARG A 46 11.93 12.61 1.44
C ARG A 46 12.38 13.51 2.59
N LEU A 47 11.42 14.11 3.30
CA LEU A 47 11.70 14.94 4.48
C LEU A 47 12.47 14.17 5.55
N MET A 48 12.07 12.93 5.85
CA MET A 48 12.78 12.07 6.80
C MET A 48 14.23 11.80 6.36
N ALA A 49 14.44 11.51 5.08
CA ALA A 49 15.76 11.27 4.52
C ALA A 49 16.63 12.53 4.56
N GLU A 50 16.06 13.71 4.30
CA GLU A 50 16.76 14.99 4.28
C GLU A 50 17.09 15.48 5.69
N THR A 51 16.09 15.55 6.57
CA THR A 51 16.25 16.12 7.92
C THR A 51 16.94 15.18 8.90
N GLY A 52 17.00 13.88 8.60
CA GLY A 52 17.51 12.88 9.54
C GLY A 52 16.61 12.63 10.75
N ASN A 53 15.37 13.13 10.75
CA ASN A 53 14.41 12.88 11.83
C ASN A 53 13.69 11.55 11.61
N TRP A 54 14.24 10.46 12.15
CA TRP A 54 13.70 9.10 12.03
C TRP A 54 12.61 8.78 13.06
N ILE A 55 12.42 9.66 14.06
CA ILE A 55 11.42 9.44 15.11
C ILE A 55 10.07 10.00 14.71
N THR A 56 10.03 11.26 14.27
CA THR A 56 8.78 11.95 13.93
C THR A 56 8.65 12.08 12.42
N PRO A 57 7.79 11.28 11.75
CA PRO A 57 7.41 11.56 10.36
C PRO A 57 6.83 12.98 10.25
N GLN A 58 7.20 13.71 9.21
CA GLN A 58 6.79 15.10 9.01
C GLN A 58 6.03 15.25 7.70
N ILE A 59 4.90 15.96 7.71
CA ILE A 59 4.11 16.26 6.51
C ILE A 59 4.60 17.51 5.78
N ASP A 60 5.27 18.39 6.51
CA ASP A 60 6.04 19.55 6.07
C ASP A 60 7.16 19.80 7.11
N TYR A 61 8.11 20.66 6.81
CA TYR A 61 9.20 20.99 7.74
C TYR A 61 8.65 21.40 9.11
N SER A 62 9.10 20.73 10.14
CA SER A 62 8.68 20.92 11.55
C SER A 62 7.19 20.64 11.84
N ILE A 63 6.40 20.13 10.89
CA ILE A 63 5.00 19.76 11.10
C ILE A 63 4.88 18.24 11.18
N PRO A 64 4.54 17.68 12.35
CA PRO A 64 4.48 16.24 12.54
C PRO A 64 3.32 15.59 11.76
N PHE A 65 3.52 14.35 11.32
CA PHE A 65 2.51 13.49 10.73
C PHE A 65 2.17 12.33 11.66
N TRP A 66 1.05 12.43 12.35
CA TRP A 66 0.62 11.49 13.39
C TRP A 66 -0.28 10.35 12.90
N ALA A 67 -0.70 10.39 11.64
CA ALA A 67 -1.71 9.45 11.16
C ALA A 67 -1.22 8.00 11.00
N LYS A 68 0.10 7.79 10.89
CA LYS A 68 0.64 6.44 10.66
C LYS A 68 1.99 6.25 11.33
N PRO A 69 2.28 5.01 11.82
CA PRO A 69 3.59 4.62 12.30
C PRO A 69 4.64 4.60 11.17
N PRO A 70 5.95 4.51 11.49
CA PRO A 70 7.01 4.91 10.59
C PRO A 70 7.51 3.83 9.63
N LEU A 71 7.14 2.55 9.77
CA LEU A 71 7.82 1.45 9.08
C LEU A 71 7.93 1.64 7.57
N SER A 72 6.83 2.04 6.91
CA SER A 72 6.86 2.30 5.47
C SER A 72 7.69 3.53 5.13
N THR A 73 7.63 4.58 5.95
CA THR A 73 8.41 5.81 5.78
C THR A 73 9.90 5.55 5.96
N TRP A 74 10.29 4.77 6.98
CA TRP A 74 11.69 4.35 7.19
C TRP A 74 12.25 3.63 5.96
N LEU A 75 11.51 2.66 5.43
CA LEU A 75 11.94 1.89 4.27
C LEU A 75 12.10 2.78 3.03
N SER A 76 11.14 3.68 2.77
CA SER A 76 11.21 4.61 1.63
C SER A 76 12.32 5.65 1.82
N ALA A 77 12.52 6.18 3.03
CA ALA A 77 13.60 7.10 3.34
C ALA A 77 14.99 6.45 3.19
N LEU A 78 15.15 5.21 3.66
CA LEU A 78 16.38 4.43 3.43
C LEU A 78 16.64 4.21 1.94
N SER A 79 15.59 3.88 1.18
CA SER A 79 15.70 3.70 -0.26
C SER A 79 16.09 5.01 -0.97
N ILE A 80 15.56 6.16 -0.54
CA ILE A 80 15.97 7.48 -1.02
C ILE A 80 17.46 7.76 -0.70
N LYS A 81 17.93 7.39 0.47
CA LYS A 81 19.35 7.52 0.83
C LYS A 81 20.28 6.74 -0.10
N VAL A 82 19.81 5.61 -0.63
CA VAL A 82 20.61 4.72 -1.53
C VAL A 82 20.48 5.13 -3.00
N PHE A 83 19.26 5.41 -3.47
CA PHE A 83 18.94 5.61 -4.90
C PHE A 83 18.68 7.07 -5.27
N GLY A 84 18.74 8.00 -4.31
CA GLY A 84 18.38 9.41 -4.52
C GLY A 84 16.87 9.65 -4.51
N VAL A 85 16.48 10.92 -4.61
CA VAL A 85 15.07 11.35 -4.63
C VAL A 85 14.51 11.15 -6.03
N ASN A 86 13.75 10.07 -6.23
CA ASN A 86 13.07 9.74 -7.48
C ASN A 86 11.94 8.74 -7.25
N GLU A 87 11.13 8.49 -8.27
CA GLU A 87 9.95 7.62 -8.23
C GLU A 87 10.29 6.17 -7.89
N PHE A 88 11.37 5.66 -8.48
CA PHE A 88 11.85 4.31 -8.20
C PHE A 88 12.22 4.13 -6.73
N ALA A 89 13.01 5.07 -6.20
CA ALA A 89 13.50 5.01 -4.83
C ALA A 89 12.35 4.92 -3.82
N VAL A 90 11.32 5.75 -3.95
CA VAL A 90 10.20 5.77 -2.98
C VAL A 90 9.33 4.50 -3.07
N ARG A 91 9.26 3.84 -4.23
CA ARG A 91 8.45 2.64 -4.49
C ARG A 91 9.20 1.32 -4.31
N PHE A 92 10.53 1.36 -4.37
CA PHE A 92 11.37 0.15 -4.25
C PHE A 92 11.04 -0.69 -3.00
N PRO A 93 10.77 -0.14 -1.81
CA PRO A 93 10.40 -0.96 -0.65
C PRO A 93 9.13 -1.79 -0.86
N ALA A 94 8.09 -1.25 -1.49
CA ALA A 94 6.88 -2.01 -1.78
C ALA A 94 7.16 -3.18 -2.75
N PHE A 95 8.01 -2.95 -3.75
CA PHE A 95 8.50 -3.98 -4.64
C PHE A 95 9.31 -5.05 -3.90
N ALA A 96 10.28 -4.66 -3.06
CA ALA A 96 11.09 -5.59 -2.28
C ALA A 96 10.23 -6.45 -1.33
N ILE A 97 9.23 -5.85 -0.68
CA ILE A 97 8.25 -6.56 0.15
C ILE A 97 7.50 -7.60 -0.69
N SER A 98 7.10 -7.28 -1.92
CA SER A 98 6.42 -8.25 -2.79
C SER A 98 7.29 -9.48 -3.08
N MET A 99 8.60 -9.31 -3.22
CA MET A 99 9.54 -10.42 -3.37
C MET A 99 9.67 -11.23 -2.08
N LEU A 100 9.72 -10.58 -0.91
CA LEU A 100 9.70 -11.26 0.39
C LEU A 100 8.42 -12.08 0.60
N LEU A 101 7.27 -11.57 0.17
CA LEU A 101 6.01 -12.30 0.22
C LEU A 101 6.08 -13.59 -0.61
N LEU A 102 6.72 -13.59 -1.79
CA LEU A 102 6.93 -14.82 -2.57
C LEU A 102 7.76 -15.86 -1.80
N LEU A 103 8.75 -15.42 -1.03
CA LEU A 103 9.54 -16.33 -0.18
C LEU A 103 8.69 -16.94 0.93
N LEU A 104 7.76 -16.16 1.53
CA LEU A 104 6.82 -16.65 2.54
C LEU A 104 5.78 -17.64 1.98
N LEU A 105 5.51 -17.65 0.67
CA LEU A 105 4.66 -18.67 0.04
C LEU A 105 5.36 -20.03 -0.12
N LYS A 106 6.69 -20.08 -0.06
CA LYS A 106 7.49 -21.29 -0.34
C LYS A 106 7.16 -22.49 0.56
N PRO A 107 6.99 -22.35 1.89
CA PRO A 107 6.59 -23.48 2.75
C PRO A 107 5.27 -24.11 2.31
N PHE A 108 4.29 -23.28 1.98
CA PHE A 108 2.96 -23.75 1.57
C PHE A 108 2.97 -24.44 0.20
N ALA A 109 3.67 -23.85 -0.76
CA ALA A 109 3.84 -24.45 -2.08
C ALA A 109 4.48 -25.85 -1.99
N ARG A 110 5.50 -26.00 -1.13
CA ARG A 110 6.15 -27.30 -0.89
C ARG A 110 5.20 -28.33 -0.28
N ARG A 111 4.42 -27.95 0.74
CA ARG A 111 3.45 -28.86 1.39
C ARG A 111 2.33 -29.30 0.44
N ALA A 112 1.92 -28.43 -0.48
CA ALA A 112 0.92 -28.72 -1.48
C ALA A 112 1.45 -29.43 -2.74
N ASN A 113 2.76 -29.77 -2.77
CA ASN A 113 3.46 -30.33 -3.97
C ASN A 113 3.27 -29.45 -5.22
N LEU A 114 3.16 -28.14 -5.04
CA LEU A 114 2.98 -27.19 -6.13
C LEU A 114 4.27 -26.43 -6.43
N PRO A 115 4.58 -26.17 -7.71
CA PRO A 115 5.64 -25.24 -8.04
C PRO A 115 5.24 -23.83 -7.57
N LEU A 116 6.16 -23.15 -6.85
CA LEU A 116 5.95 -21.81 -6.29
C LEU A 116 5.45 -20.80 -7.33
N VAL A 117 5.78 -20.99 -8.60
CA VAL A 117 5.37 -20.12 -9.69
C VAL A 117 3.87 -20.02 -9.86
N VAL A 118 3.10 -21.05 -9.46
CA VAL A 118 1.60 -21.04 -9.59
C VAL A 118 0.99 -20.05 -8.62
N PRO A 119 1.16 -20.17 -7.28
CA PRO A 119 0.61 -19.16 -6.36
C PRO A 119 1.23 -17.76 -6.59
N ALA A 120 2.50 -17.68 -7.02
CA ALA A 120 3.14 -16.41 -7.38
C ALA A 120 2.47 -15.75 -8.59
N PHE A 121 2.17 -16.50 -9.65
CA PHE A 121 1.45 -16.00 -10.82
C PHE A 121 0.04 -15.52 -10.44
N ILE A 122 -0.69 -16.30 -9.65
CA ILE A 122 -2.01 -15.89 -9.17
C ILE A 122 -1.93 -14.58 -8.40
N LEU A 123 -0.99 -14.46 -7.45
CA LEU A 123 -0.81 -13.28 -6.63
C LEU A 123 -0.48 -12.04 -7.48
N PHE A 124 0.46 -12.14 -8.42
CA PHE A 124 0.86 -11.03 -9.29
C PHE A 124 -0.14 -10.67 -10.38
N THR A 125 -1.13 -11.53 -10.64
CA THR A 125 -2.25 -11.24 -11.55
C THR A 125 -3.49 -10.73 -10.82
N LEU A 126 -3.46 -10.59 -9.48
CA LEU A 126 -4.48 -9.86 -8.74
C LEU A 126 -4.29 -8.35 -8.95
N PRO A 127 -5.26 -7.62 -9.52
CA PRO A 127 -5.14 -6.19 -9.79
C PRO A 127 -4.71 -5.36 -8.59
N GLU A 128 -5.34 -5.58 -7.42
CA GLU A 128 -5.03 -4.87 -6.19
C GLU A 128 -3.59 -5.11 -5.71
N PHE A 129 -3.14 -6.36 -5.76
CA PHE A 129 -1.77 -6.68 -5.35
C PHE A 129 -0.75 -6.02 -6.29
N LEU A 130 -0.89 -6.19 -7.60
CA LEU A 130 0.04 -5.64 -8.57
C LEU A 130 0.09 -4.11 -8.51
N LEU A 131 -1.03 -3.44 -8.27
CA LEU A 131 -1.07 -1.99 -8.05
C LEU A 131 -0.15 -1.62 -6.87
N HIS A 132 -0.30 -2.29 -5.72
CA HIS A 132 0.43 -1.96 -4.49
C HIS A 132 1.91 -2.37 -4.49
N VAL A 133 2.35 -3.23 -5.40
CA VAL A 133 3.79 -3.49 -5.64
C VAL A 133 4.56 -2.22 -6.04
N GLY A 134 3.86 -1.18 -6.48
CA GLY A 134 4.47 0.08 -6.87
C GLY A 134 3.68 1.31 -6.45
N VAL A 135 3.13 1.31 -5.26
CA VAL A 135 2.52 2.49 -4.64
C VAL A 135 3.17 2.73 -3.28
N VAL A 136 3.53 3.97 -3.02
CA VAL A 136 4.07 4.37 -1.72
C VAL A 136 2.92 4.45 -0.71
N SER A 137 2.81 3.44 0.14
CA SER A 137 1.76 3.36 1.17
C SER A 137 2.19 2.47 2.34
N THR A 138 1.41 2.50 3.42
CA THR A 138 1.61 1.61 4.57
C THR A 138 1.05 0.20 4.35
N ASP A 139 0.34 -0.03 3.25
CA ASP A 139 -0.45 -1.25 3.05
C ASP A 139 0.42 -2.48 2.77
N MET A 140 1.53 -2.31 2.02
CA MET A 140 2.45 -3.42 1.75
C MET A 140 3.22 -3.86 3.00
N THR A 141 3.60 -2.94 3.89
CA THR A 141 4.23 -3.29 5.17
C THR A 141 3.26 -4.00 6.10
N LEU A 142 1.98 -3.58 6.12
CA LEU A 142 0.93 -4.28 6.84
C LEU A 142 0.68 -5.68 6.25
N LEU A 143 0.61 -5.82 4.92
CA LEU A 143 0.42 -7.11 4.26
C LEU A 143 1.56 -8.08 4.58
N LEU A 144 2.80 -7.61 4.59
CA LEU A 144 3.97 -8.41 4.99
C LEU A 144 3.81 -8.90 6.44
N SER A 145 3.44 -7.99 7.34
CA SER A 145 3.27 -8.32 8.76
C SER A 145 2.13 -9.33 8.97
N ILE A 146 0.97 -9.11 8.35
CA ILE A 146 -0.16 -10.06 8.37
C ILE A 146 0.29 -11.42 7.82
N THR A 147 0.93 -11.44 6.65
CA THR A 147 1.35 -12.69 6.01
C THR A 147 2.35 -13.44 6.87
N LEU A 148 3.36 -12.74 7.41
CA LEU A 148 4.34 -13.34 8.31
C LEU A 148 3.68 -13.92 9.57
N MET A 149 2.72 -13.20 10.17
CA MET A 149 1.97 -13.66 11.34
C MET A 149 1.15 -14.92 11.02
N MET A 150 0.40 -14.91 9.90
CA MET A 150 -0.46 -16.04 9.52
C MET A 150 0.37 -17.28 9.13
N VAL A 151 1.47 -17.09 8.39
CA VAL A 151 2.42 -18.18 8.05
C VAL A 151 3.02 -18.74 9.32
N SER A 152 3.50 -17.89 10.21
CA SER A 152 4.13 -18.29 11.47
C SER A 152 3.17 -19.06 12.37
N PHE A 153 1.91 -18.60 12.45
CA PHE A 153 0.87 -19.35 13.17
C PHE A 153 0.66 -20.74 12.57
N TRP A 154 0.46 -20.82 11.25
CA TRP A 154 0.21 -22.09 10.57
C TRP A 154 1.38 -23.07 10.76
N GLU A 155 2.61 -22.61 10.55
CA GLU A 155 3.80 -23.44 10.71
C GLU A 155 3.96 -23.93 12.16
N THR A 156 3.77 -23.06 13.16
CA THR A 156 3.85 -23.43 14.58
C THR A 156 2.76 -24.43 14.97
N MET A 157 1.53 -24.23 14.48
CA MET A 157 0.42 -25.14 14.76
C MET A 157 0.50 -26.49 14.02
N ASN A 158 1.41 -26.63 13.05
CA ASN A 158 1.63 -27.86 12.28
C ASN A 158 3.06 -28.40 12.41
N ASP A 159 3.65 -28.23 13.60
CA ASP A 159 4.96 -28.80 13.99
C ASP A 159 6.11 -28.34 13.09
N GLY A 160 6.02 -27.11 12.63
CA GLY A 160 7.11 -26.41 11.94
C GLY A 160 8.29 -26.13 12.88
N LYS A 161 9.37 -25.59 12.31
CA LYS A 161 10.55 -25.23 13.09
C LYS A 161 10.24 -24.19 14.16
N ARG A 162 10.82 -24.32 15.35
CA ARG A 162 10.57 -23.47 16.53
C ARG A 162 10.70 -21.96 16.26
N TYR A 163 11.55 -21.53 15.33
CA TYR A 163 11.67 -20.10 15.05
C TYR A 163 10.38 -19.45 14.54
N TRP A 164 9.45 -20.22 13.95
CA TRP A 164 8.15 -19.68 13.52
C TRP A 164 7.33 -19.13 14.70
N SER A 165 7.39 -19.79 15.86
CA SER A 165 6.67 -19.29 17.04
C SER A 165 7.19 -17.94 17.54
N TYR A 166 8.45 -17.61 17.34
CA TYR A 166 9.01 -16.28 17.63
C TYR A 166 8.69 -15.27 16.52
N LEU A 167 8.78 -15.67 15.23
CA LEU A 167 8.42 -14.81 14.11
C LEU A 167 6.96 -14.36 14.16
N PHE A 168 6.07 -15.15 14.76
CA PHE A 168 4.70 -14.74 15.04
C PHE A 168 4.63 -13.42 15.81
N PHE A 169 5.42 -13.29 16.87
CA PHE A 169 5.44 -12.09 17.69
C PHE A 169 6.23 -10.95 17.05
N VAL A 170 7.29 -11.24 16.32
CA VAL A 170 7.98 -10.24 15.49
C VAL A 170 7.02 -9.64 14.50
N ALA A 171 6.17 -10.45 13.83
CA ALA A 171 5.18 -9.98 12.88
C ALA A 171 4.14 -9.04 13.53
N ILE A 172 3.73 -9.32 14.77
CA ILE A 172 2.85 -8.42 15.54
C ILE A 172 3.54 -7.07 15.75
N GLY A 173 4.79 -7.08 16.24
CA GLY A 173 5.56 -5.84 16.46
C GLY A 173 5.74 -5.02 15.18
N LEU A 174 6.10 -5.68 14.06
CA LEU A 174 6.18 -5.02 12.74
C LEU A 174 4.81 -4.48 12.30
N GLY A 175 3.73 -5.19 12.55
CA GLY A 175 2.37 -4.73 12.24
C GLY A 175 1.99 -3.46 13.01
N PHE A 176 2.37 -3.39 14.29
CA PHE A 176 2.23 -2.16 15.07
C PHE A 176 3.01 -1.00 14.44
N LEU A 177 4.25 -1.21 14.01
CA LEU A 177 5.07 -0.20 13.33
C LEU A 177 4.59 0.11 11.89
N ALA A 178 3.83 -0.79 11.27
CA ALA A 178 3.28 -0.59 9.92
C ALA A 178 2.01 0.26 9.93
N LYS A 179 1.03 -0.11 10.77
CA LYS A 179 -0.30 0.53 10.76
C LYS A 179 -1.02 0.48 12.12
N GLY A 180 -0.31 0.13 13.21
CA GLY A 180 -0.86 0.10 14.57
C GLY A 180 -1.67 -1.16 14.89
N PRO A 181 -2.64 -1.07 15.82
CA PRO A 181 -3.36 -2.23 16.37
C PRO A 181 -4.23 -2.99 15.37
N ILE A 182 -4.44 -2.45 14.18
CA ILE A 182 -5.22 -3.11 13.11
C ILE A 182 -4.67 -4.50 12.76
N ILE A 183 -3.36 -4.75 12.97
CA ILE A 183 -2.76 -6.08 12.78
C ILE A 183 -3.49 -7.14 13.59
N LEU A 184 -3.78 -6.86 14.88
CA LEU A 184 -4.48 -7.79 15.76
C LEU A 184 -5.95 -7.96 15.38
N LEU A 185 -6.61 -6.89 14.93
CA LEU A 185 -8.01 -6.92 14.52
C LEU A 185 -8.20 -7.73 13.22
N LEU A 186 -7.24 -7.70 12.31
CA LEU A 186 -7.34 -8.44 11.05
C LEU A 186 -6.88 -9.90 11.15
N THR A 187 -6.04 -10.25 12.13
CA THR A 187 -5.48 -11.60 12.27
C THR A 187 -6.01 -12.36 13.48
N GLY A 188 -6.24 -11.70 14.59
CA GLY A 188 -6.68 -12.35 15.85
C GLY A 188 -7.98 -13.13 15.69
N PRO A 189 -9.09 -12.51 15.24
CA PRO A 189 -10.37 -13.21 15.14
C PRO A 189 -10.35 -14.45 14.22
N PRO A 190 -9.78 -14.42 12.98
CA PRO A 190 -9.70 -15.63 12.17
C PRO A 190 -8.84 -16.73 12.79
N LEU A 191 -7.74 -16.39 13.46
CA LEU A 191 -6.90 -17.36 14.18
C LEU A 191 -7.63 -17.95 15.38
N PHE A 192 -8.36 -17.12 16.13
CA PHE A 192 -9.19 -17.55 17.25
C PHE A 192 -10.31 -18.48 16.77
N ALA A 193 -11.08 -18.09 15.77
CA ALA A 193 -12.15 -18.88 15.18
C ALA A 193 -11.66 -20.26 14.71
N TRP A 194 -10.51 -20.31 14.02
CA TRP A 194 -9.88 -21.54 13.60
C TRP A 194 -9.48 -22.43 14.79
N THR A 195 -8.91 -21.82 15.83
CA THR A 195 -8.48 -22.53 17.06
C THR A 195 -9.66 -23.13 17.82
N VAL A 196 -10.77 -22.38 17.92
CA VAL A 196 -12.04 -22.85 18.52
C VAL A 196 -12.59 -24.03 17.70
N TRP A 197 -12.67 -23.87 16.38
CA TRP A 197 -13.27 -24.87 15.50
C TRP A 197 -12.59 -26.23 15.59
N PHE A 198 -11.27 -26.24 15.63
CA PHE A 198 -10.47 -27.45 15.73
C PHE A 198 -10.06 -27.82 17.16
N LYS A 199 -10.61 -27.14 18.19
CA LYS A 199 -10.33 -27.37 19.61
C LYS A 199 -8.83 -27.44 19.92
N SER A 200 -8.05 -26.54 19.29
CA SER A 200 -6.58 -26.59 19.30
C SER A 200 -5.95 -25.68 20.36
N PHE A 201 -6.69 -25.28 21.41
CA PHE A 201 -6.23 -24.37 22.46
C PHE A 201 -5.00 -24.86 23.20
N ARG A 202 -4.96 -26.15 23.59
CA ARG A 202 -3.79 -26.71 24.26
C ARG A 202 -2.52 -26.46 23.46
N LYS A 203 -2.55 -26.75 22.15
CA LYS A 203 -1.40 -26.53 21.26
C LYS A 203 -1.06 -25.04 21.11
N LEU A 204 -2.05 -24.16 21.03
CA LEU A 204 -1.85 -22.72 20.98
C LEU A 204 -1.06 -22.22 22.21
N PHE A 205 -1.42 -22.67 23.41
CA PHE A 205 -0.74 -22.21 24.62
C PHE A 205 0.61 -22.87 24.86
N THR A 206 0.84 -24.11 24.38
CA THR A 206 2.10 -24.83 24.60
C THR A 206 3.14 -24.62 23.50
N ALA A 207 2.74 -24.35 22.26
CA ALA A 207 3.65 -24.21 21.14
C ALA A 207 4.23 -22.78 20.97
N PHE A 208 3.55 -21.77 21.53
CA PHE A 208 3.99 -20.38 21.45
C PHE A 208 4.64 -19.93 22.76
N PRO A 209 5.81 -19.30 22.73
CA PRO A 209 6.50 -18.77 23.90
C PRO A 209 5.90 -17.42 24.31
N TRP A 210 4.69 -17.39 24.87
CA TRP A 210 3.89 -16.18 25.10
C TRP A 210 4.63 -15.09 25.87
N ILE A 211 5.32 -15.42 26.97
CA ILE A 211 6.04 -14.42 27.78
C ILE A 211 7.15 -13.78 26.93
N VAL A 212 8.03 -14.59 26.33
CA VAL A 212 9.11 -14.11 25.48
C VAL A 212 8.55 -13.39 24.25
N GLY A 213 7.44 -13.90 23.71
CA GLY A 213 6.76 -13.31 22.57
C GLY A 213 6.23 -11.90 22.83
N ILE A 214 5.59 -11.70 23.98
CA ILE A 214 5.13 -10.36 24.41
C ILE A 214 6.32 -9.41 24.57
N LEU A 215 7.42 -9.88 25.17
CA LEU A 215 8.64 -9.08 25.28
C LEU A 215 9.22 -8.71 23.89
N ILE A 216 9.14 -9.62 22.90
CA ILE A 216 9.53 -9.31 21.51
C ILE A 216 8.65 -8.22 20.94
N VAL A 217 7.32 -8.30 21.09
CA VAL A 217 6.40 -7.25 20.59
C VAL A 217 6.74 -5.90 21.22
N ILE A 218 6.94 -5.89 22.54
CA ILE A 218 7.32 -4.68 23.28
C ILE A 218 8.65 -4.14 22.76
N ALA A 219 9.67 -4.98 22.62
CA ALA A 219 10.99 -4.56 22.16
C ALA A 219 10.97 -4.01 20.72
N VAL A 220 10.12 -4.54 19.84
CA VAL A 220 10.03 -4.11 18.43
C VAL A 220 9.21 -2.82 18.30
N ALA A 221 8.08 -2.70 18.98
CA ALA A 221 7.13 -1.62 18.75
C ALA A 221 7.25 -0.47 19.76
N LEU A 222 7.30 -0.77 21.06
CA LEU A 222 7.19 0.24 22.11
C LEU A 222 8.25 1.34 22.06
N PRO A 223 9.54 1.06 21.76
CA PRO A 223 10.56 2.12 21.76
C PRO A 223 10.20 3.29 20.82
N TRP A 224 9.70 2.99 19.62
CA TRP A 224 9.31 4.05 18.71
C TRP A 224 8.08 4.82 19.22
N TYR A 225 7.04 4.15 19.70
CA TYR A 225 5.85 4.82 20.23
C TYR A 225 6.18 5.74 21.41
N TYR A 226 7.06 5.29 22.31
CA TYR A 226 7.53 6.09 23.42
C TYR A 226 8.30 7.34 22.96
N LEU A 227 9.27 7.16 22.06
CA LEU A 227 10.07 8.27 21.54
C LEU A 227 9.23 9.26 20.73
N ALA A 228 8.26 8.78 19.97
CA ALA A 228 7.37 9.64 19.17
C ALA A 228 6.47 10.49 20.05
N GLU A 229 5.96 9.96 21.17
CA GLU A 229 5.19 10.74 22.15
C GLU A 229 6.06 11.77 22.86
N GLN A 230 7.30 11.40 23.24
CA GLN A 230 8.24 12.35 23.85
C GLN A 230 8.62 13.47 22.89
N ALA A 231 8.83 13.17 21.61
CA ALA A 231 9.18 14.15 20.60
C ALA A 231 8.02 15.09 20.22
N THR A 232 6.80 14.57 20.24
CA THR A 232 5.59 15.33 19.87
C THR A 232 4.42 14.91 20.76
N PRO A 233 4.26 15.50 21.97
CA PRO A 233 3.23 15.14 22.93
C PRO A 233 1.82 15.23 22.35
N GLY A 234 0.96 14.25 22.67
CA GLY A 234 -0.40 14.11 22.13
C GLY A 234 -0.49 13.19 20.91
N PHE A 235 0.65 12.65 20.43
CA PHE A 235 0.66 11.69 19.33
C PHE A 235 -0.14 10.43 19.65
N LEU A 236 0.06 9.81 20.82
CA LEU A 236 -0.61 8.57 21.20
C LEU A 236 -2.13 8.73 21.28
N GLU A 237 -2.60 9.84 21.88
CA GLU A 237 -4.04 10.13 21.94
C GLU A 237 -4.63 10.28 20.52
N TYR A 238 -4.00 11.11 19.68
CA TYR A 238 -4.45 11.28 18.30
C TYR A 238 -4.46 9.97 17.53
N PHE A 239 -3.39 9.17 17.64
CA PHE A 239 -3.24 7.95 16.88
C PHE A 239 -4.20 6.83 17.33
N PHE A 240 -4.26 6.53 18.63
CA PHE A 240 -5.09 5.43 19.14
C PHE A 240 -6.56 5.83 19.25
N VAL A 241 -6.86 7.01 19.79
CA VAL A 241 -8.25 7.43 19.99
C VAL A 241 -8.80 8.09 18.71
N GLY A 242 -8.06 9.00 18.08
CA GLY A 242 -8.50 9.69 16.88
C GLY A 242 -8.58 8.79 15.65
N GLU A 243 -7.42 8.34 15.16
CA GLU A 243 -7.30 7.59 13.90
C GLU A 243 -7.92 6.19 13.95
N HIS A 244 -7.92 5.49 15.10
CA HIS A 244 -8.41 4.12 15.19
C HIS A 244 -9.83 4.03 15.74
N TYR A 245 -10.15 4.70 16.84
CA TYR A 245 -11.47 4.60 17.45
C TYR A 245 -12.46 5.57 16.83
N LYS A 246 -12.23 6.89 16.94
CA LYS A 246 -13.19 7.89 16.46
C LYS A 246 -13.43 7.79 14.96
N ARG A 247 -12.38 7.68 14.16
CA ARG A 247 -12.51 7.58 12.70
C ARG A 247 -13.28 6.33 12.24
N PHE A 248 -13.26 5.23 13.00
CA PHE A 248 -13.99 4.01 12.67
C PHE A 248 -15.48 4.10 13.06
N PHE A 249 -15.78 4.65 14.25
CA PHE A 249 -17.11 4.65 14.83
C PHE A 249 -17.89 5.95 14.62
N ASP A 250 -17.21 7.09 14.50
CA ASP A 250 -17.81 8.41 14.41
C ASP A 250 -17.59 9.03 13.02
N ALA A 251 -18.63 9.00 12.19
CA ALA A 251 -18.59 9.63 10.86
C ALA A 251 -18.56 11.18 10.90
N SER A 252 -18.89 11.78 12.05
CA SER A 252 -18.91 13.22 12.26
C SER A 252 -17.59 13.77 12.80
N TRP A 253 -16.63 12.91 13.13
CA TRP A 253 -15.35 13.32 13.69
C TRP A 253 -14.57 14.24 12.74
N LYS A 254 -14.45 15.48 13.13
CA LYS A 254 -13.76 16.55 12.37
C LYS A 254 -12.27 16.68 12.74
N GLY A 255 -11.76 15.83 13.61
CA GLY A 255 -10.38 15.89 14.10
C GLY A 255 -9.33 15.29 13.16
N ASP A 256 -9.69 14.82 11.97
CA ASP A 256 -8.74 14.31 10.97
C ASP A 256 -7.87 15.46 10.44
N LYS A 257 -6.61 15.50 10.87
CA LYS A 257 -5.64 16.54 10.50
C LYS A 257 -5.06 16.37 9.08
N TYR A 258 -5.26 15.20 8.44
CA TYR A 258 -4.50 14.80 7.25
C TYR A 258 -5.37 14.32 6.09
N GLY A 259 -6.67 14.37 6.19
CA GLY A 259 -7.54 13.94 5.12
C GLY A 259 -9.02 14.19 5.38
N PHE A 260 -9.83 13.71 4.45
CA PHE A 260 -11.29 13.75 4.56
C PHE A 260 -11.82 12.33 4.76
N PRO A 261 -12.92 12.15 5.52
CA PRO A 261 -13.59 10.87 5.58
C PRO A 261 -13.96 10.41 4.17
N LYS A 262 -13.51 9.21 3.80
CA LYS A 262 -13.86 8.56 2.54
C LYS A 262 -15.18 7.83 2.70
N ILE A 263 -16.29 8.59 2.86
CA ILE A 263 -17.62 8.02 3.09
C ILE A 263 -17.99 7.13 1.92
N GLN A 264 -18.35 5.90 2.23
CA GLN A 264 -18.70 4.87 1.25
C GLN A 264 -20.02 4.19 1.66
N PRO A 265 -20.79 3.65 0.70
CA PRO A 265 -21.97 2.83 0.98
C PRO A 265 -21.61 1.60 1.84
N PHE A 266 -22.57 1.17 2.68
CA PHE A 266 -22.44 -0.05 3.46
C PHE A 266 -22.11 -1.25 2.58
N GLY A 267 -21.11 -2.04 2.97
CA GLY A 267 -20.73 -3.24 2.24
C GLY A 267 -19.93 -3.03 0.95
N ILE A 268 -19.56 -1.80 0.57
CA ILE A 268 -18.76 -1.52 -0.64
C ILE A 268 -17.46 -2.32 -0.71
N ILE A 269 -16.91 -2.72 0.44
CA ILE A 269 -15.69 -3.52 0.53
C ILE A 269 -15.80 -4.84 -0.24
N TRP A 270 -16.99 -5.42 -0.31
CA TRP A 270 -17.26 -6.64 -1.08
C TRP A 270 -17.17 -6.38 -2.59
N VAL A 271 -17.67 -5.21 -3.03
CA VAL A 271 -17.52 -4.80 -4.44
C VAL A 271 -16.04 -4.63 -4.78
N PHE A 272 -15.25 -4.01 -3.90
CA PHE A 272 -13.80 -3.90 -4.09
C PHE A 272 -13.14 -5.27 -4.15
N LEU A 273 -13.51 -6.20 -3.24
CA LEU A 273 -12.97 -7.56 -3.26
C LEU A 273 -13.32 -8.28 -4.57
N PHE A 274 -14.58 -8.26 -4.99
CA PHE A 274 -15.00 -8.95 -6.21
C PHE A 274 -14.40 -8.33 -7.48
N SER A 275 -14.24 -7.01 -7.56
CA SER A 275 -13.70 -6.34 -8.75
C SER A 275 -12.17 -6.45 -8.84
N LEU A 276 -11.46 -6.23 -7.73
CA LEU A 276 -10.00 -6.11 -7.72
C LEU A 276 -9.26 -7.44 -7.40
N ALA A 277 -10.02 -8.52 -7.16
CA ALA A 277 -9.48 -9.87 -7.03
C ALA A 277 -9.93 -10.83 -8.17
N LEU A 278 -10.50 -10.26 -9.26
CA LEU A 278 -10.79 -11.02 -10.49
C LEU A 278 -9.49 -11.54 -11.14
N PRO A 279 -9.55 -12.67 -11.84
CA PRO A 279 -10.71 -13.60 -11.93
C PRO A 279 -10.78 -14.59 -10.75
N TRP A 280 -9.78 -14.62 -9.89
CA TRP A 280 -9.55 -15.67 -8.92
C TRP A 280 -10.59 -15.74 -7.80
N ILE A 281 -11.19 -14.60 -7.44
CA ILE A 281 -12.24 -14.54 -6.42
C ILE A 281 -13.48 -15.34 -6.83
N LEU A 282 -13.78 -15.42 -8.14
CA LEU A 282 -14.91 -16.20 -8.63
C LEU A 282 -14.72 -17.70 -8.37
N PHE A 283 -13.49 -18.20 -8.49
CA PHE A 283 -13.17 -19.58 -8.15
C PHE A 283 -13.36 -19.85 -6.65
N PHE A 284 -12.86 -18.94 -5.80
CA PHE A 284 -13.05 -19.03 -4.36
C PHE A 284 -14.53 -19.05 -3.99
N ALA A 285 -15.31 -18.08 -4.49
CA ALA A 285 -16.75 -17.99 -4.23
C ALA A 285 -17.50 -19.25 -4.67
N ASN A 286 -17.18 -19.77 -5.86
CA ASN A 286 -17.76 -21.03 -6.36
C ASN A 286 -17.43 -22.22 -5.44
N LYS A 287 -16.17 -22.33 -4.96
CA LYS A 287 -15.80 -23.42 -4.04
C LYS A 287 -16.48 -23.32 -2.68
N VAL A 288 -16.61 -22.10 -2.13
CA VAL A 288 -17.35 -21.87 -0.88
C VAL A 288 -18.81 -22.26 -1.03
N ALA A 289 -19.44 -21.89 -2.14
CA ALA A 289 -20.86 -22.20 -2.40
C ALA A 289 -21.10 -23.69 -2.66
N THR A 290 -20.23 -24.36 -3.45
CA THR A 290 -20.48 -25.73 -3.91
C THR A 290 -19.88 -26.82 -3.02
N LYS A 291 -18.85 -26.51 -2.22
CA LYS A 291 -18.10 -27.47 -1.41
C LYS A 291 -17.89 -27.01 0.05
N PRO A 292 -18.90 -26.41 0.73
CA PRO A 292 -18.70 -25.85 2.07
C PRO A 292 -18.24 -26.89 3.09
N LYS A 293 -18.75 -28.14 3.00
CA LYS A 293 -18.37 -29.23 3.91
C LYS A 293 -16.87 -29.59 3.82
N ILE A 294 -16.27 -29.48 2.62
CA ILE A 294 -14.83 -29.74 2.45
C ILE A 294 -14.04 -28.63 3.14
N ILE A 295 -14.43 -27.37 2.94
CA ILE A 295 -13.75 -26.21 3.53
C ILE A 295 -13.82 -26.26 5.06
N LEU A 296 -15.00 -26.54 5.61
CA LEU A 296 -15.20 -26.56 7.07
C LEU A 296 -14.49 -27.71 7.78
N LYS A 297 -14.27 -28.86 7.10
CA LYS A 297 -13.62 -30.04 7.70
C LYS A 297 -12.10 -30.00 7.58
N ASP A 298 -11.58 -29.38 6.56
CA ASP A 298 -10.15 -29.34 6.29
C ASP A 298 -9.49 -28.15 7.00
N ARG A 299 -8.43 -28.41 7.77
CA ARG A 299 -7.73 -27.39 8.54
C ARG A 299 -7.15 -26.27 7.70
N TRP A 300 -6.58 -26.61 6.54
CA TRP A 300 -5.95 -25.67 5.64
C TRP A 300 -6.98 -24.80 4.92
N PHE A 301 -8.03 -25.42 4.37
CA PHE A 301 -9.05 -24.68 3.64
C PHE A 301 -9.83 -23.72 4.54
N LEU A 302 -10.16 -24.14 5.76
CA LEU A 302 -10.83 -23.24 6.71
C LEU A 302 -9.93 -22.11 7.14
N PHE A 303 -8.64 -22.37 7.38
CA PHE A 303 -7.66 -21.34 7.71
C PHE A 303 -7.60 -20.24 6.62
N LEU A 304 -7.46 -20.63 5.36
CA LEU A 304 -7.43 -19.67 4.24
C LEU A 304 -8.78 -18.97 4.05
N ALA A 305 -9.90 -19.68 4.18
CA ALA A 305 -11.22 -19.09 4.03
C ALA A 305 -11.51 -18.03 5.11
N LEU A 306 -11.17 -18.31 6.36
CA LEU A 306 -11.29 -17.34 7.45
C LEU A 306 -10.41 -16.12 7.21
N TRP A 307 -9.18 -16.30 6.75
CA TRP A 307 -8.28 -15.19 6.44
C TRP A 307 -8.82 -14.33 5.26
N ILE A 308 -9.38 -14.94 4.20
CA ILE A 308 -9.97 -14.21 3.07
C ILE A 308 -11.23 -13.45 3.53
N LEU A 309 -12.15 -14.12 4.23
CA LEU A 309 -13.48 -13.59 4.50
C LEU A 309 -13.51 -12.59 5.66
N TRP A 310 -12.58 -12.71 6.62
CA TRP A 310 -12.60 -11.86 7.80
C TRP A 310 -12.34 -10.39 7.47
N THR A 311 -11.38 -10.10 6.61
CA THR A 311 -11.05 -8.71 6.25
C THR A 311 -12.24 -7.93 5.70
N PRO A 312 -12.97 -8.40 4.64
CA PRO A 312 -14.15 -7.69 4.16
C PRO A 312 -15.29 -7.71 5.19
N LEU A 313 -15.45 -8.79 5.96
CA LEU A 313 -16.46 -8.85 7.03
C LEU A 313 -16.22 -7.76 8.09
N PHE A 314 -14.98 -7.61 8.57
CA PHE A 314 -14.59 -6.57 9.52
C PHE A 314 -14.89 -5.16 8.99
N PHE A 315 -14.54 -4.90 7.73
CA PHE A 315 -14.74 -3.58 7.14
C PHE A 315 -16.15 -3.32 6.59
N THR A 316 -17.06 -4.30 6.63
CA THR A 316 -18.44 -4.13 6.11
C THR A 316 -19.16 -2.97 6.78
N SER A 317 -18.97 -2.79 8.08
CA SER A 317 -19.61 -1.73 8.87
C SER A 317 -18.83 -0.41 8.91
N SER A 318 -17.61 -0.39 8.36
CA SER A 318 -16.81 0.83 8.34
C SER A 318 -17.37 1.85 7.36
N LYS A 319 -17.52 3.08 7.80
CA LYS A 319 -18.06 4.19 6.99
C LYS A 319 -17.00 4.88 6.14
N SER A 320 -15.72 4.78 6.52
CA SER A 320 -14.60 5.40 5.81
C SER A 320 -13.68 4.33 5.24
N LEU A 321 -13.82 4.03 3.94
CA LEU A 321 -13.17 2.92 3.25
C LEU A 321 -12.46 3.35 1.98
N ILE A 322 -11.37 2.64 1.69
CA ILE A 322 -10.69 2.67 0.39
C ILE A 322 -10.45 1.23 -0.08
N HIS A 323 -10.28 1.05 -1.39
CA HIS A 323 -10.11 -0.27 -1.99
C HIS A 323 -8.90 -1.05 -1.42
N THR A 324 -7.86 -0.36 -0.96
CA THR A 324 -6.63 -0.98 -0.42
C THR A 324 -6.87 -1.90 0.77
N TYR A 325 -8.01 -1.76 1.45
CA TYR A 325 -8.33 -2.56 2.64
C TYR A 325 -8.61 -4.03 2.32
N ILE A 326 -8.81 -4.40 1.05
CA ILE A 326 -8.90 -5.81 0.63
C ILE A 326 -7.53 -6.47 0.40
N LEU A 327 -6.45 -5.72 0.39
CA LEU A 327 -5.11 -6.22 0.08
C LEU A 327 -4.70 -7.44 0.94
N PRO A 328 -5.06 -7.53 2.26
CA PRO A 328 -4.81 -8.72 3.07
C PRO A 328 -5.42 -10.02 2.54
N CYS A 329 -6.45 -9.95 1.68
CA CYS A 329 -7.08 -11.12 1.07
C CYS A 329 -6.23 -11.72 -0.06
N SER A 330 -5.27 -10.97 -0.62
CA SER A 330 -4.54 -11.37 -1.83
C SER A 330 -3.72 -12.66 -1.65
N VAL A 331 -2.97 -12.74 -0.56
CA VAL A 331 -2.09 -13.89 -0.27
C VAL A 331 -2.89 -15.17 -0.03
N PRO A 332 -3.87 -15.20 0.91
CA PRO A 332 -4.65 -16.41 1.14
C PRO A 332 -5.49 -16.82 -0.08
N LEU A 333 -5.96 -15.87 -0.88
CA LEU A 333 -6.67 -16.17 -2.13
C LEU A 333 -5.75 -16.87 -3.13
N ALA A 334 -4.53 -16.37 -3.32
CA ALA A 334 -3.55 -17.00 -4.20
C ALA A 334 -3.21 -18.44 -3.76
N LEU A 335 -3.04 -18.65 -2.45
CA LEU A 335 -2.79 -19.97 -1.88
C LEU A 335 -3.99 -20.90 -2.02
N PHE A 336 -5.20 -20.40 -1.76
CA PHE A 336 -6.44 -21.18 -1.88
C PHE A 336 -6.64 -21.67 -3.31
N VAL A 337 -6.56 -20.78 -4.29
CA VAL A 337 -6.71 -21.12 -5.70
C VAL A 337 -5.60 -22.09 -6.15
N ALA A 338 -4.36 -21.86 -5.74
CA ALA A 338 -3.24 -22.73 -6.07
C ALA A 338 -3.43 -24.16 -5.54
N THR A 339 -3.95 -24.31 -4.32
CA THR A 339 -4.20 -25.64 -3.74
C THR A 339 -5.22 -26.46 -4.55
N PHE A 340 -6.17 -25.79 -5.19
CA PHE A 340 -7.14 -26.45 -6.07
C PHE A 340 -6.74 -26.41 -7.55
N TRP A 341 -5.49 -26.08 -7.88
CA TRP A 341 -5.05 -25.81 -9.24
C TRP A 341 -5.45 -26.86 -10.25
N ASP A 342 -5.27 -28.15 -9.94
CA ASP A 342 -5.57 -29.26 -10.85
C ASP A 342 -7.07 -29.56 -10.96
N GLN A 343 -7.87 -29.04 -10.05
CA GLN A 343 -9.33 -29.21 -10.04
C GLN A 343 -10.09 -28.09 -10.77
N ILE A 344 -9.38 -27.08 -11.33
CA ILE A 344 -10.00 -25.97 -12.04
C ILE A 344 -10.49 -26.44 -13.42
N LYS A 345 -11.80 -26.59 -13.59
CA LYS A 345 -12.41 -27.08 -14.86
C LYS A 345 -12.13 -26.13 -16.04
N HIS A 346 -12.26 -24.81 -15.83
CA HIS A 346 -12.09 -23.79 -16.87
C HIS A 346 -10.74 -23.05 -16.72
N LYS A 347 -9.68 -23.79 -16.44
CA LYS A 347 -8.34 -23.24 -16.18
C LYS A 347 -7.88 -22.25 -17.27
N LYS A 348 -8.11 -22.59 -18.56
CA LYS A 348 -7.79 -21.71 -19.69
C LYS A 348 -8.46 -20.33 -19.55
N ALA A 349 -9.76 -20.29 -19.24
CA ALA A 349 -10.51 -19.04 -19.09
C ALA A 349 -9.94 -18.20 -17.94
N TYR A 350 -9.68 -18.79 -16.77
CA TYR A 350 -9.07 -18.08 -15.64
C TYR A 350 -7.70 -17.51 -15.99
N VAL A 351 -6.83 -18.31 -16.62
CA VAL A 351 -5.49 -17.87 -16.99
C VAL A 351 -5.54 -16.77 -18.03
N VAL A 352 -6.38 -16.90 -19.07
CA VAL A 352 -6.52 -15.87 -20.11
C VAL A 352 -7.09 -14.57 -19.52
N SER A 353 -8.12 -14.65 -18.68
CA SER A 353 -8.67 -13.47 -18.00
C SER A 353 -7.63 -12.79 -17.09
N ALA A 354 -6.80 -13.58 -16.39
CA ALA A 354 -5.74 -13.04 -15.55
C ALA A 354 -4.65 -12.31 -16.37
N LEU A 355 -4.43 -12.68 -17.64
CA LEU A 355 -3.47 -12.01 -18.53
C LEU A 355 -3.88 -10.59 -18.94
N VAL A 356 -5.12 -10.17 -18.68
CA VAL A 356 -5.53 -8.77 -18.85
C VAL A 356 -4.63 -7.84 -18.03
N VAL A 357 -4.26 -8.22 -16.82
CA VAL A 357 -3.42 -7.40 -15.92
C VAL A 357 -2.01 -7.15 -16.50
N PRO A 358 -1.24 -8.17 -16.94
CA PRO A 358 0.04 -7.93 -17.60
C PRO A 358 -0.10 -7.13 -18.91
N VAL A 359 -1.14 -7.41 -19.72
CA VAL A 359 -1.39 -6.67 -20.96
C VAL A 359 -1.61 -5.19 -20.66
N LEU A 360 -2.46 -4.85 -19.70
CA LEU A 360 -2.67 -3.46 -19.26
C LEU A 360 -1.37 -2.80 -18.79
N SER A 361 -0.51 -3.54 -18.08
CA SER A 361 0.78 -3.02 -17.63
C SER A 361 1.67 -2.63 -18.82
N VAL A 362 1.71 -3.46 -19.86
CA VAL A 362 2.46 -3.17 -21.10
C VAL A 362 1.85 -1.98 -21.82
N VAL A 363 0.51 -1.91 -21.94
CA VAL A 363 -0.18 -0.77 -22.57
C VAL A 363 0.14 0.54 -21.84
N ILE A 364 0.16 0.52 -20.50
CA ILE A 364 0.52 1.72 -19.71
C ILE A 364 1.96 2.14 -19.98
N ILE A 365 2.91 1.20 -20.09
CA ILE A 365 4.29 1.50 -20.49
C ILE A 365 4.34 2.16 -21.87
N MET A 366 3.61 1.62 -22.86
CA MET A 366 3.55 2.20 -24.21
C MET A 366 2.96 3.61 -24.20
N LEU A 367 1.87 3.81 -23.45
CA LEU A 367 1.20 5.12 -23.33
C LEU A 367 2.10 6.17 -22.65
N TYR A 368 3.03 5.75 -21.79
CA TYR A 368 3.98 6.69 -21.18
C TYR A 368 4.86 7.40 -22.22
N PHE A 369 5.21 6.72 -23.31
CA PHE A 369 6.03 7.28 -24.38
C PHE A 369 5.23 8.08 -25.42
N VAL A 370 3.90 8.18 -25.29
CA VAL A 370 3.08 9.02 -26.14
C VAL A 370 3.05 10.45 -25.56
N PRO A 371 3.55 11.46 -26.29
CA PRO A 371 3.61 12.83 -25.78
C PRO A 371 2.26 13.35 -25.31
N GLY A 372 2.24 14.03 -24.18
CA GLY A 372 1.06 14.65 -23.60
C GLY A 372 0.11 13.70 -22.85
N VAL A 373 0.22 12.36 -23.02
CA VAL A 373 -0.73 11.43 -22.38
C VAL A 373 -0.60 11.48 -20.86
N PHE A 374 0.61 11.32 -20.32
CA PHE A 374 0.80 11.36 -18.87
C PHE A 374 0.76 12.79 -18.32
N GLU A 375 1.31 13.74 -19.03
CA GLU A 375 1.30 15.16 -18.66
C GLU A 375 -0.12 15.70 -18.44
N ASN A 376 -1.04 15.39 -19.36
CA ASN A 376 -2.41 15.88 -19.30
C ASN A 376 -3.37 15.05 -18.43
N ASN A 377 -3.03 13.78 -18.12
CA ASN A 377 -3.94 12.86 -17.44
C ASN A 377 -3.54 12.51 -16.01
N THR A 378 -2.30 12.79 -15.58
CA THR A 378 -1.87 12.47 -14.22
C THR A 378 -2.05 13.63 -13.25
N ASN A 379 -2.35 13.30 -11.99
CA ASN A 379 -2.53 14.28 -10.93
C ASN A 379 -1.20 14.56 -10.22
N THR A 380 -0.29 15.27 -10.90
CA THR A 380 1.06 15.56 -10.42
C THR A 380 1.55 16.91 -10.92
N ASP A 381 2.47 17.55 -10.22
CA ASP A 381 3.19 18.75 -10.69
C ASP A 381 4.58 18.42 -11.27
N LYS A 382 4.90 17.12 -11.49
CA LYS A 382 6.19 16.68 -12.05
C LYS A 382 6.54 17.42 -13.35
N TYR A 383 5.60 17.44 -14.29
CA TYR A 383 5.88 17.88 -15.66
C TYR A 383 6.08 19.39 -15.76
N ILE A 384 5.32 20.18 -15.00
CA ILE A 384 5.50 21.63 -14.96
C ILE A 384 6.73 22.08 -14.16
N LEU A 385 7.32 21.18 -13.38
CA LEU A 385 8.56 21.41 -12.65
C LEU A 385 9.77 20.72 -13.29
N LYS A 386 9.64 20.20 -14.52
CA LYS A 386 10.73 19.46 -15.18
C LYS A 386 12.00 20.31 -15.39
N ASP A 387 11.81 21.61 -15.68
CA ASP A 387 12.88 22.56 -15.94
C ASP A 387 13.20 23.44 -14.72
N TYR A 388 12.71 23.07 -13.53
CA TYR A 388 12.97 23.79 -12.29
C TYR A 388 14.42 23.60 -11.83
N ASN A 389 15.16 24.67 -11.65
CA ASN A 389 16.58 24.67 -11.34
C ASN A 389 16.92 25.38 -10.01
N GLY A 390 15.94 25.48 -9.08
CA GLY A 390 16.17 26.03 -7.75
C GLY A 390 15.85 27.53 -7.62
N GLU A 391 15.11 28.10 -8.56
CA GLU A 391 14.58 29.45 -8.48
C GLU A 391 13.63 29.58 -7.27
N LYS A 392 13.37 30.82 -6.81
CA LYS A 392 12.33 31.03 -5.80
C LYS A 392 10.99 30.57 -6.35
N LEU A 393 10.38 29.59 -5.67
CA LEU A 393 9.13 28.97 -6.11
C LEU A 393 8.05 29.12 -5.04
N PHE A 394 6.94 29.72 -5.43
CA PHE A 394 5.79 29.89 -4.57
C PHE A 394 4.57 29.13 -5.13
N TYR A 395 3.72 28.67 -4.23
CA TYR A 395 2.43 28.07 -4.54
C TYR A 395 1.32 28.95 -3.98
N LEU A 396 0.40 29.40 -4.82
CA LEU A 396 -0.72 30.24 -4.39
C LEU A 396 -1.76 29.41 -3.64
N GLY A 397 -1.93 29.71 -2.36
CA GLY A 397 -2.74 28.91 -1.44
C GLY A 397 -2.01 27.64 -0.97
N GLU A 398 -2.71 26.53 -0.86
CA GLU A 398 -2.15 25.27 -0.39
C GLU A 398 -1.31 24.57 -1.46
N LYS A 399 -0.03 24.35 -1.18
CA LYS A 399 0.87 23.58 -2.02
C LYS A 399 0.47 22.09 -2.07
N THR A 400 0.82 21.42 -3.16
CA THR A 400 0.57 19.98 -3.33
C THR A 400 1.76 19.17 -2.81
N TYR A 401 1.53 17.90 -2.45
CA TYR A 401 2.65 17.03 -2.06
C TYR A 401 3.56 16.71 -3.24
N SER A 402 3.01 16.60 -4.45
CA SER A 402 3.84 16.41 -5.65
C SER A 402 4.72 17.62 -5.92
N SER A 403 4.23 18.87 -5.75
CA SER A 403 5.09 20.04 -5.89
C SER A 403 6.19 20.09 -4.84
N GLN A 404 5.93 19.68 -3.60
CA GLN A 404 6.95 19.57 -2.56
C GLN A 404 8.02 18.53 -2.94
N PHE A 405 7.59 17.34 -3.37
CA PHE A 405 8.49 16.25 -3.73
C PHE A 405 9.39 16.61 -4.93
N TYR A 406 8.80 17.11 -6.02
CA TYR A 406 9.55 17.41 -7.24
C TYR A 406 10.37 18.70 -7.16
N SER A 407 9.98 19.68 -6.34
CA SER A 407 10.83 20.83 -6.03
C SER A 407 11.86 20.55 -4.91
N ARG A 408 11.92 19.32 -4.39
CA ARG A 408 12.77 18.94 -3.25
C ARG A 408 12.56 19.85 -2.03
N GLY A 409 11.29 20.22 -1.75
CA GLY A 409 10.92 21.05 -0.62
C GLY A 409 11.12 22.58 -0.82
N HIS A 410 11.61 23.03 -1.97
CA HIS A 410 11.84 24.46 -2.21
C HIS A 410 10.55 25.26 -2.40
N VAL A 411 9.42 24.62 -2.72
CA VAL A 411 8.13 25.30 -2.89
C VAL A 411 7.61 25.86 -1.56
N LYS A 412 7.34 27.18 -1.52
CA LYS A 412 6.75 27.87 -0.37
C LYS A 412 5.30 28.23 -0.66
N THR A 413 4.45 28.24 0.36
CA THR A 413 3.07 28.72 0.20
C THR A 413 3.00 30.23 0.31
N ILE A 414 2.11 30.85 -0.50
CA ILE A 414 1.75 32.24 -0.36
C ILE A 414 0.22 32.40 -0.37
N ALA A 415 -0.32 33.19 0.57
CA ALA A 415 -1.74 33.52 0.56
C ALA A 415 -2.04 34.51 -0.56
N VAL A 416 -3.27 34.47 -1.09
CA VAL A 416 -3.71 35.32 -2.20
C VAL A 416 -3.50 36.81 -1.87
N GLU A 417 -3.85 37.21 -0.65
CA GLU A 417 -3.79 38.58 -0.17
C GLU A 417 -2.33 39.13 -0.07
N LYS A 418 -1.35 38.22 0.00
CA LYS A 418 0.08 38.57 0.10
C LYS A 418 0.79 38.60 -1.26
N LEU A 419 0.11 38.19 -2.34
CA LEU A 419 0.73 38.08 -3.65
C LEU A 419 1.24 39.44 -4.17
N ASP A 420 0.44 40.51 -4.04
CA ASP A 420 0.85 41.85 -4.50
C ASP A 420 2.00 42.45 -3.68
N SER A 421 2.03 42.13 -2.38
CA SER A 421 3.18 42.54 -1.52
C SER A 421 4.44 41.80 -1.93
N LEU A 422 4.35 40.51 -2.25
CA LEU A 422 5.50 39.74 -2.74
C LEU A 422 6.01 40.28 -4.09
N LYS A 423 5.11 40.57 -5.05
CA LYS A 423 5.46 41.15 -6.35
C LYS A 423 6.17 42.49 -6.25
N LYS A 424 5.83 43.32 -5.26
CA LYS A 424 6.50 44.60 -4.99
C LYS A 424 7.90 44.41 -4.38
N ALA A 425 8.05 43.36 -3.55
CA ALA A 425 9.32 43.10 -2.86
C ALA A 425 10.34 42.34 -3.72
N ASP A 426 9.88 41.45 -4.58
CA ASP A 426 10.72 40.60 -5.46
C ASP A 426 9.98 40.31 -6.73
N ARG A 427 10.66 40.51 -7.88
CA ARG A 427 10.10 40.20 -9.21
C ARG A 427 10.70 38.96 -9.85
N ASN A 428 11.64 38.29 -9.19
CA ASN A 428 12.31 37.12 -9.75
C ASN A 428 11.91 35.85 -9.01
N PHE A 429 10.66 35.40 -9.25
CA PHE A 429 10.19 34.12 -8.73
C PHE A 429 9.21 33.43 -9.70
N LEU A 430 9.05 32.14 -9.49
CA LEU A 430 8.06 31.29 -10.15
C LEU A 430 6.83 31.15 -9.25
N LEU A 431 5.65 31.18 -9.83
CA LEU A 431 4.37 31.05 -9.13
C LEU A 431 3.56 29.88 -9.72
N LEU A 432 3.29 28.89 -8.87
CA LEU A 432 2.33 27.81 -9.16
C LEU A 432 0.93 28.21 -8.69
N VAL A 433 -0.04 28.08 -9.57
CA VAL A 433 -1.45 28.36 -9.28
C VAL A 433 -2.31 27.16 -9.67
N ARG A 434 -3.13 26.65 -8.74
CA ARG A 434 -4.13 25.62 -9.09
C ARG A 434 -5.17 26.19 -10.03
N LYS A 435 -5.57 25.43 -11.06
CA LYS A 435 -6.60 25.87 -12.03
C LYS A 435 -7.90 26.35 -11.35
N ARG A 436 -8.28 25.76 -10.21
CA ARG A 436 -9.44 26.19 -9.43
C ARG A 436 -9.29 27.57 -8.76
N ASN A 437 -8.05 28.07 -8.64
CA ASN A 437 -7.71 29.35 -8.02
C ASN A 437 -7.27 30.40 -9.07
N MET A 438 -7.49 30.13 -10.35
CA MET A 438 -7.06 31.03 -11.44
C MET A 438 -7.72 32.41 -11.40
N GLU A 439 -8.94 32.51 -10.86
CA GLU A 439 -9.64 33.79 -10.67
C GLU A 439 -8.79 34.79 -9.86
N ALA A 440 -8.01 34.31 -8.91
CA ALA A 440 -7.16 35.16 -8.07
C ALA A 440 -5.97 35.82 -8.83
N VAL A 441 -5.72 35.40 -10.08
CA VAL A 441 -4.62 35.92 -10.91
C VAL A 441 -5.07 36.35 -12.30
N GLN A 442 -6.39 36.39 -12.58
CA GLN A 442 -6.94 36.76 -13.91
C GLN A 442 -6.56 38.18 -14.32
N ASP A 443 -6.53 39.11 -13.37
CA ASP A 443 -6.22 40.52 -13.61
C ASP A 443 -4.76 40.89 -13.34
N ALA A 444 -3.85 39.93 -13.40
CA ALA A 444 -2.43 40.13 -13.15
C ALA A 444 -1.61 40.15 -14.47
N PRO A 445 -1.53 41.30 -15.18
CA PRO A 445 -0.88 41.40 -16.50
C PRO A 445 0.65 41.21 -16.45
N ASP A 446 1.22 41.24 -15.26
CA ASP A 446 2.62 41.01 -14.96
C ASP A 446 3.01 39.53 -14.85
N LEU A 447 2.03 38.61 -14.90
CA LEU A 447 2.26 37.17 -14.88
C LEU A 447 2.35 36.60 -16.28
N ILE A 448 3.49 36.05 -16.64
CA ILE A 448 3.70 35.32 -17.91
C ILE A 448 3.50 33.82 -17.62
N LYS A 449 2.54 33.21 -18.29
CA LYS A 449 2.35 31.76 -18.26
C LYS A 449 3.54 31.07 -18.93
N LEU A 450 4.21 30.19 -18.22
CA LEU A 450 5.31 29.36 -18.74
C LEU A 450 4.84 27.99 -19.21
N ASP A 451 4.07 27.29 -18.34
CA ASP A 451 3.62 25.92 -18.62
C ASP A 451 2.33 25.62 -17.85
N GLU A 452 1.64 24.53 -18.22
CA GLU A 452 0.47 24.06 -17.49
C GLU A 452 0.39 22.53 -17.41
N SER A 453 -0.13 22.02 -16.31
CA SER A 453 -0.50 20.63 -16.11
C SER A 453 -2.01 20.48 -16.06
N ARG A 454 -2.48 19.23 -15.83
CA ARG A 454 -3.90 18.96 -15.59
C ARG A 454 -4.51 19.85 -14.50
N LYS A 455 -3.76 20.17 -13.43
CA LYS A 455 -4.30 20.83 -12.21
C LYS A 455 -3.70 22.19 -11.91
N SER A 456 -2.53 22.50 -12.39
CA SER A 456 -1.77 23.70 -12.01
C SER A 456 -1.20 24.40 -13.24
N VAL A 457 -0.97 25.70 -13.10
CA VAL A 457 -0.32 26.56 -14.10
C VAL A 457 0.91 27.18 -13.45
N LEU A 458 2.01 27.22 -14.17
CA LEU A 458 3.27 27.86 -13.76
C LEU A 458 3.38 29.21 -14.43
N PHE A 459 3.61 30.22 -13.62
CA PHE A 459 3.87 31.60 -14.04
C PHE A 459 5.24 32.07 -13.63
N LYS A 460 5.76 33.02 -14.42
CA LYS A 460 6.89 33.86 -14.07
C LYS A 460 6.43 35.31 -14.03
N ILE A 461 6.99 36.10 -13.12
CA ILE A 461 6.74 37.54 -13.07
C ILE A 461 7.61 38.25 -14.14
N LYS A 462 7.02 39.27 -14.75
CA LYS A 462 7.62 40.09 -15.78
C LYS A 462 8.66 41.06 -15.24
#